data_42760bacaeb20fce789d7ab3c7fe948f
#
_entry.id   42760bacaeb20fce789d7ab3c7fe948f
#
_cell.length_a   1.000
_cell.length_b   1.000
_cell.length_c   1.000
_cell.angle_alpha   90.00
_cell.angle_beta   90.00
_cell.angle_gamma   90.00
#
_symmetry.space_group_name_H-M   'P 1'
#
loop_
_entity.id
_entity.type
_entity.pdbx_description
1 polymer ?
#
loop_
_entity_poly.entity_id
_entity_poly.type
_entity_poly.pdbx_seq_one_letter_code
_entity_poly.pdbx_strand_id
1 'polypeptide(L)'
;MSASRFAEYLALGDSFSSDLCPALDAGATSVSVALERLPAAGELAPLGAASLLHRNDDARWPEFAGRDLATHSPGLRFRSLVEEGATIGDVFGEQLATVDESDAPTLITLTASAGEILSLLARRPPATVAKHAASDIAEAYEFLVDAIRKARPNATLILATVCDPTDGTGELPIPEDDGKPVRLDALGTVNERIRALAAGTPGVRLADLYVHFLGHGLSVEEKYRWYWRRSPLDPNAEGASEIRRMWLDALERAP
;
A
#
# COMPACT_ATOMS: atom_id res chain seq x y z
N MET A 1 -12.89 17.29 -7.74
CA MET A 1 -12.40 17.43 -6.34
C MET A 1 -12.48 18.89 -5.93
N SER A 2 -12.97 19.20 -4.73
CA SER A 2 -13.04 20.58 -4.21
C SER A 2 -11.61 21.07 -3.93
N ALA A 3 -11.31 22.33 -4.32
CA ALA A 3 -9.98 22.91 -4.17
C ALA A 3 -9.50 22.87 -2.71
N SER A 4 -8.20 22.59 -2.55
CA SER A 4 -7.45 22.68 -1.27
C SER A 4 -8.05 21.93 -0.09
N ARG A 5 -8.28 20.63 -0.25
CA ARG A 5 -8.84 19.80 0.81
C ARG A 5 -7.82 19.40 1.87
N PHE A 6 -6.54 19.29 1.52
CA PHE A 6 -5.47 18.84 2.40
C PHE A 6 -4.30 19.81 2.41
N ALA A 7 -3.73 20.02 3.61
CA ALA A 7 -2.48 20.77 3.79
C ALA A 7 -1.24 19.85 3.73
N GLU A 8 -1.44 18.56 4.05
CA GLU A 8 -0.38 17.55 4.07
C GLU A 8 -0.88 16.22 3.51
N TYR A 9 0.02 15.51 2.85
CA TYR A 9 -0.13 14.10 2.50
C TYR A 9 1.02 13.30 3.12
N LEU A 10 0.67 12.32 3.94
CA LEU A 10 1.59 11.36 4.55
C LEU A 10 1.34 9.98 3.94
N ALA A 11 2.35 9.37 3.37
CA ALA A 11 2.30 7.97 2.98
C ALA A 11 3.04 7.15 4.05
N LEU A 12 2.34 6.19 4.67
CA LEU A 12 2.85 5.26 5.67
C LEU A 12 2.73 3.83 5.12
N GLY A 13 3.68 2.98 5.50
CA GLY A 13 3.60 1.56 5.21
C GLY A 13 4.81 0.97 4.52
N ASP A 14 4.55 0.03 3.62
CA ASP A 14 5.50 -0.90 3.04
C ASP A 14 5.76 -0.68 1.54
N SER A 15 6.35 -1.66 0.89
CA SER A 15 6.69 -1.68 -0.54
C SER A 15 5.52 -1.42 -1.49
N PHE A 16 4.27 -1.66 -1.07
CA PHE A 16 3.09 -1.37 -1.88
C PHE A 16 2.89 0.12 -2.15
N SER A 17 3.44 0.98 -1.31
CA SER A 17 3.39 2.44 -1.48
C SER A 17 4.68 3.04 -2.07
N SER A 18 5.79 2.29 -2.07
CA SER A 18 7.13 2.78 -2.37
C SER A 18 7.38 2.97 -3.88
N ASP A 19 8.45 3.71 -4.19
CA ASP A 19 8.92 3.93 -5.56
C ASP A 19 9.92 2.86 -6.03
N LEU A 20 10.51 2.06 -5.13
CA LEU A 20 11.68 1.24 -5.43
C LEU A 20 11.40 0.16 -6.48
N CYS A 21 10.44 -0.73 -6.23
CA CYS A 21 10.15 -1.82 -7.16
C CYS A 21 9.61 -1.32 -8.51
N PRO A 22 8.69 -0.34 -8.56
CA PRO A 22 8.30 0.30 -9.80
C PRO A 22 9.45 0.95 -10.58
N ALA A 23 10.41 1.58 -9.89
CA ALA A 23 11.59 2.17 -10.53
C ALA A 23 12.54 1.11 -11.12
N LEU A 24 12.73 -0.01 -10.41
CA LEU A 24 13.53 -1.13 -10.89
C LEU A 24 12.86 -1.82 -12.10
N ASP A 25 11.56 -1.98 -12.09
CA ASP A 25 10.77 -2.51 -13.20
C ASP A 25 10.86 -1.60 -14.43
N ALA A 26 10.85 -0.28 -14.23
CA ALA A 26 11.00 0.72 -15.28
C ALA A 26 12.43 0.86 -15.81
N GLY A 27 13.38 0.01 -15.39
CA GLY A 27 14.72 -0.10 -15.94
C GLY A 27 15.80 0.64 -15.15
N ALA A 28 15.61 0.98 -13.89
CA ALA A 28 16.70 1.36 -13.02
C ALA A 28 17.71 0.22 -12.92
N THR A 29 19.00 0.51 -13.13
CA THR A 29 20.03 -0.50 -13.30
C THR A 29 20.43 -1.21 -12.00
N SER A 30 20.10 -0.61 -10.86
CA SER A 30 20.33 -1.16 -9.51
C SER A 30 19.44 -0.48 -8.47
N VAL A 31 19.34 -1.11 -7.30
CA VAL A 31 18.67 -0.53 -6.11
C VAL A 31 19.28 0.83 -5.75
N SER A 32 20.61 0.95 -5.76
CA SER A 32 21.32 2.21 -5.48
C SER A 32 20.89 3.32 -6.45
N VAL A 33 20.87 3.02 -7.77
CA VAL A 33 20.41 3.99 -8.79
C VAL A 33 18.93 4.34 -8.62
N ALA A 34 18.09 3.37 -8.26
CA ALA A 34 16.70 3.65 -7.97
C ALA A 34 16.55 4.59 -6.77
N LEU A 35 17.23 4.30 -5.66
CA LEU A 35 17.20 5.10 -4.44
C LEU A 35 17.80 6.51 -4.64
N GLU A 36 18.91 6.62 -5.37
CA GLU A 36 19.53 7.93 -5.70
C GLU A 36 18.60 8.81 -6.57
N ARG A 37 17.78 8.18 -7.40
CA ARG A 37 16.83 8.89 -8.25
C ARG A 37 15.57 9.36 -7.51
N LEU A 38 15.18 8.69 -6.42
CA LEU A 38 13.99 9.05 -5.65
C LEU A 38 14.05 10.43 -4.97
N PRO A 39 15.20 10.87 -4.39
CA PRO A 39 15.30 12.18 -3.75
C PRO A 39 15.45 13.35 -4.72
N ALA A 40 15.95 13.11 -5.92
CA ALA A 40 16.13 14.14 -6.94
C ALA A 40 14.80 14.49 -7.64
N ALA A 41 13.79 14.76 -6.87
CA ALA A 41 12.39 14.97 -7.26
C ALA A 41 12.11 16.12 -8.24
N GLY A 42 13.08 16.50 -9.08
CA GLY A 42 12.89 17.47 -10.14
C GLY A 42 12.96 16.86 -11.55
N GLU A 43 13.58 15.67 -11.72
CA GLU A 43 13.91 15.14 -13.05
C GLU A 43 13.36 13.74 -13.35
N LEU A 44 12.81 13.02 -12.36
CA LEU A 44 12.24 11.70 -12.57
C LEU A 44 10.75 11.70 -12.31
N ALA A 45 10.03 11.11 -13.25
CA ALA A 45 8.63 10.85 -13.10
C ALA A 45 8.40 9.95 -11.86
N PRO A 46 7.43 10.26 -11.00
CA PRO A 46 7.06 9.41 -9.88
C PRO A 46 6.52 8.07 -10.41
N LEU A 47 6.96 6.96 -9.80
CA LEU A 47 6.62 5.62 -10.26
C LEU A 47 5.82 4.82 -9.24
N GLY A 48 6.06 5.03 -7.94
CA GLY A 48 5.36 4.35 -6.86
C GLY A 48 3.99 4.96 -6.56
N ALA A 49 3.14 4.19 -5.91
CA ALA A 49 1.75 4.57 -5.69
C ALA A 49 1.61 5.90 -4.92
N ALA A 50 2.42 6.10 -3.86
CA ALA A 50 2.38 7.31 -3.05
C ALA A 50 2.82 8.54 -3.85
N SER A 51 3.91 8.43 -4.60
CA SER A 51 4.42 9.50 -5.46
C SER A 51 3.46 9.83 -6.60
N LEU A 52 2.85 8.81 -7.23
CA LEU A 52 1.85 8.98 -8.30
C LEU A 52 0.57 9.64 -7.78
N LEU A 53 0.13 9.35 -6.56
CA LEU A 53 -1.01 10.04 -5.95
C LEU A 53 -0.68 11.50 -5.68
N HIS A 54 0.54 11.78 -5.21
CA HIS A 54 0.99 13.15 -5.00
C HIS A 54 1.09 13.92 -6.31
N ARG A 55 1.79 13.36 -7.31
CA ARG A 55 1.97 13.98 -8.64
C ARG A 55 1.96 12.92 -9.73
N ASN A 56 1.07 13.07 -10.70
CA ASN A 56 0.99 12.16 -11.83
C ASN A 56 2.15 12.36 -12.82
N ASP A 57 2.57 11.31 -13.49
CA ASP A 57 3.34 11.36 -14.74
C ASP A 57 2.36 11.33 -15.90
N ASP A 58 1.99 12.53 -16.40
CA ASP A 58 0.99 12.68 -17.46
C ASP A 58 1.42 12.06 -18.80
N ALA A 59 2.72 11.91 -19.03
CA ALA A 59 3.23 11.27 -20.23
C ALA A 59 3.02 9.74 -20.18
N ARG A 60 3.20 9.14 -19.01
CA ARG A 60 3.04 7.71 -18.79
C ARG A 60 1.58 7.31 -18.49
N TRP A 61 0.87 8.15 -17.75
CA TRP A 61 -0.48 7.89 -17.24
C TRP A 61 -1.43 9.04 -17.60
N PRO A 62 -1.70 9.28 -18.91
CA PRO A 62 -2.50 10.42 -19.36
C PRO A 62 -3.95 10.37 -18.85
N GLU A 63 -4.49 9.18 -18.54
CA GLU A 63 -5.85 9.01 -17.99
C GLU A 63 -6.00 9.59 -16.57
N PHE A 64 -4.89 9.87 -15.89
CA PHE A 64 -4.89 10.50 -14.58
C PHE A 64 -4.44 11.97 -14.61
N ALA A 65 -4.24 12.53 -15.79
CA ALA A 65 -3.85 13.94 -15.92
C ALA A 65 -4.81 14.86 -15.17
N GLY A 66 -4.24 15.70 -14.31
CA GLY A 66 -5.00 16.64 -13.48
C GLY A 66 -5.76 16.01 -12.32
N ARG A 67 -5.59 14.72 -12.01
CA ARG A 67 -6.26 14.04 -10.87
C ARG A 67 -5.36 13.91 -9.64
N ASP A 68 -4.10 14.28 -9.71
CA ASP A 68 -3.15 14.20 -8.59
C ASP A 68 -3.38 15.29 -7.53
N LEU A 69 -2.83 15.05 -6.34
CA LEU A 69 -3.00 15.96 -5.20
C LEU A 69 -2.31 17.30 -5.40
N ALA A 70 -1.14 17.33 -6.04
CA ALA A 70 -0.38 18.57 -6.27
C ALA A 70 -1.13 19.54 -7.19
N THR A 71 -1.86 19.00 -8.18
CA THR A 71 -2.72 19.81 -9.07
C THR A 71 -3.90 20.42 -8.31
N HIS A 72 -4.54 19.65 -7.41
CA HIS A 72 -5.73 20.09 -6.67
C HIS A 72 -5.42 20.88 -5.38
N SER A 73 -4.23 20.74 -4.84
CA SER A 73 -3.79 21.41 -3.60
C SER A 73 -2.39 21.99 -3.79
N PRO A 74 -2.24 23.09 -4.55
CA PRO A 74 -0.95 23.76 -4.69
C PRO A 74 -0.38 24.14 -3.32
N GLY A 75 0.84 23.68 -3.03
CA GLY A 75 1.49 23.89 -1.73
C GLY A 75 1.22 22.77 -0.70
N LEU A 76 0.54 21.70 -1.07
CA LEU A 76 0.44 20.48 -0.28
C LEU A 76 1.84 20.00 0.12
N ARG A 77 2.07 19.74 1.41
CA ARG A 77 3.29 19.12 1.88
C ARG A 77 3.19 17.61 1.72
N PHE A 78 4.03 17.02 0.88
CA PHE A 78 4.13 15.56 0.73
C PHE A 78 5.30 15.00 1.55
N ARG A 79 5.03 13.95 2.31
CA ARG A 79 6.03 13.15 3.03
C ARG A 79 5.75 11.68 2.77
N SER A 80 6.68 11.00 2.14
CA SER A 80 6.69 9.54 2.09
C SER A 80 7.58 9.03 3.22
N LEU A 81 7.00 8.24 4.11
CA LEU A 81 7.67 7.57 5.22
C LEU A 81 7.70 6.06 5.01
N VAL A 82 7.27 5.60 3.83
CA VAL A 82 7.20 4.18 3.49
C VAL A 82 8.60 3.57 3.39
N GLU A 83 8.71 2.32 3.83
CA GLU A 83 9.95 1.56 3.78
C GLU A 83 9.72 0.16 3.23
N GLU A 84 10.67 -0.33 2.43
CA GLU A 84 10.61 -1.68 1.87
C GLU A 84 10.57 -2.73 2.99
N GLY A 85 9.56 -3.60 2.95
CA GLY A 85 9.39 -4.67 3.92
C GLY A 85 8.99 -4.23 5.32
N ALA A 86 8.57 -2.98 5.51
CA ALA A 86 8.12 -2.48 6.81
C ALA A 86 6.96 -3.32 7.36
N THR A 87 7.07 -3.69 8.63
CA THR A 87 6.03 -4.36 9.41
C THR A 87 5.10 -3.33 10.05
N ILE A 88 3.98 -3.78 10.62
CA ILE A 88 3.10 -2.94 11.45
C ILE A 88 3.91 -2.29 12.60
N GLY A 89 4.85 -3.06 13.18
CA GLY A 89 5.74 -2.58 14.24
C GLY A 89 6.66 -1.45 13.78
N ASP A 90 7.23 -1.56 12.58
CA ASP A 90 8.10 -0.53 11.99
C ASP A 90 7.29 0.73 11.65
N VAL A 91 6.09 0.57 11.08
CA VAL A 91 5.19 1.72 10.84
C VAL A 91 4.85 2.45 12.14
N PHE A 92 4.55 1.71 13.21
CA PHE A 92 4.24 2.30 14.52
C PHE A 92 5.46 2.94 15.19
N GLY A 93 6.58 2.19 15.28
CA GLY A 93 7.75 2.57 16.07
C GLY A 93 8.72 3.52 15.38
N GLU A 94 8.78 3.50 14.04
CA GLU A 94 9.73 4.28 13.26
C GLU A 94 9.05 5.36 12.43
N GLN A 95 8.10 4.99 11.58
CA GLN A 95 7.46 5.94 10.67
C GLN A 95 6.54 6.91 11.44
N LEU A 96 5.60 6.40 12.22
CA LEU A 96 4.65 7.23 12.98
C LEU A 96 5.34 8.06 14.07
N ALA A 97 6.44 7.57 14.64
CA ALA A 97 7.22 8.31 15.64
C ALA A 97 7.83 9.62 15.10
N THR A 98 7.96 9.75 13.77
CA THR A 98 8.44 10.98 13.12
C THR A 98 7.30 11.95 12.75
N VAL A 99 6.05 11.56 13.01
CA VAL A 99 4.86 12.35 12.68
C VAL A 99 4.46 13.19 13.89
N ASP A 100 4.62 14.50 13.79
CA ASP A 100 4.18 15.43 14.83
C ASP A 100 2.67 15.39 15.00
N GLU A 101 2.16 15.58 16.22
CA GLU A 101 0.73 15.80 16.46
C GLU A 101 0.27 17.09 15.78
N SER A 102 -0.84 17.02 15.04
CA SER A 102 -1.38 18.18 14.32
C SER A 102 -2.84 18.02 13.97
N ASP A 103 -3.59 19.11 14.06
CA ASP A 103 -4.97 19.22 13.61
C ASP A 103 -5.11 19.64 12.14
N ALA A 104 -4.01 19.81 11.42
CA ALA A 104 -4.05 20.19 10.01
C ALA A 104 -4.79 19.15 9.17
N PRO A 105 -5.61 19.58 8.20
CA PRO A 105 -6.25 18.64 7.26
C PRO A 105 -5.20 17.81 6.53
N THR A 106 -5.09 16.53 6.89
CA THR A 106 -4.08 15.62 6.39
C THR A 106 -4.74 14.46 5.64
N LEU A 107 -4.20 14.10 4.48
CA LEU A 107 -4.45 12.80 3.87
C LEU A 107 -3.38 11.82 4.34
N ILE A 108 -3.78 10.63 4.74
CA ILE A 108 -2.87 9.53 5.08
C ILE A 108 -3.26 8.30 4.25
N THR A 109 -2.31 7.70 3.55
CA THR A 109 -2.46 6.36 2.98
C THR A 109 -1.66 5.37 3.81
N LEU A 110 -2.23 4.21 4.09
CA LEU A 110 -1.60 3.16 4.87
C LEU A 110 -1.63 1.83 4.10
N THR A 111 -0.44 1.33 3.78
CA THR A 111 -0.21 -0.04 3.33
C THR A 111 0.63 -0.73 4.39
N ALA A 112 0.11 -1.74 5.06
CA ALA A 112 0.82 -2.47 6.11
C ALA A 112 0.24 -3.88 6.26
N SER A 113 0.97 -4.75 6.98
CA SER A 113 0.63 -6.14 7.25
C SER A 113 0.87 -7.15 6.12
N ALA A 114 1.26 -6.73 4.93
CA ALA A 114 1.56 -7.67 3.84
C ALA A 114 2.73 -8.59 4.19
N GLY A 115 3.81 -8.04 4.74
CA GLY A 115 4.99 -8.80 5.15
C GLY A 115 4.68 -9.86 6.22
N GLU A 116 3.92 -9.51 7.25
CA GLU A 116 3.50 -10.44 8.31
C GLU A 116 2.63 -11.56 7.78
N ILE A 117 1.62 -11.23 6.99
CA ILE A 117 0.68 -12.22 6.44
C ILE A 117 1.39 -13.15 5.47
N LEU A 118 2.16 -12.63 4.52
CA LEU A 118 2.87 -13.47 3.55
C LEU A 118 3.92 -14.36 4.22
N SER A 119 4.61 -13.84 5.25
CA SER A 119 5.51 -14.64 6.08
C SER A 119 4.78 -15.72 6.87
N LEU A 120 3.59 -15.44 7.38
CA LEU A 120 2.75 -16.43 8.06
C LEU A 120 2.31 -17.53 7.09
N LEU A 121 1.82 -17.17 5.91
CA LEU A 121 1.40 -18.11 4.88
C LEU A 121 2.56 -19.01 4.41
N ALA A 122 3.73 -18.42 4.19
CA ALA A 122 4.92 -19.15 3.76
C ALA A 122 5.39 -20.21 4.77
N ARG A 123 5.22 -19.97 6.07
CA ARG A 123 5.57 -20.94 7.14
C ARG A 123 4.60 -22.10 7.25
N ARG A 124 3.41 -22.02 6.66
CA ARG A 124 2.37 -23.07 6.69
C ARG A 124 2.06 -23.62 8.08
N PRO A 125 1.78 -22.81 9.08
CA PRO A 125 1.50 -23.29 10.41
C PRO A 125 0.18 -24.08 10.44
N PRO A 126 -0.06 -24.92 11.48
CA PRO A 126 -1.36 -25.52 11.70
C PRO A 126 -2.49 -24.48 11.71
N ALA A 127 -3.68 -24.85 11.24
CA ALA A 127 -4.81 -23.93 11.07
C ALA A 127 -5.15 -23.10 12.32
N THR A 128 -5.08 -23.72 13.50
CA THR A 128 -5.32 -23.03 14.77
C THR A 128 -4.27 -21.97 15.06
N VAL A 129 -3.00 -22.24 14.77
CA VAL A 129 -1.88 -21.30 14.94
C VAL A 129 -2.01 -20.15 13.93
N ALA A 130 -2.32 -20.46 12.66
CA ALA A 130 -2.56 -19.47 11.63
C ALA A 130 -3.69 -18.50 12.00
N LYS A 131 -4.79 -19.04 12.53
CA LYS A 131 -5.94 -18.26 12.98
C LYS A 131 -5.59 -17.30 14.13
N HIS A 132 -4.87 -17.76 15.15
CA HIS A 132 -4.44 -16.89 16.25
C HIS A 132 -3.49 -15.80 15.76
N ALA A 133 -2.47 -16.18 14.98
CA ALA A 133 -1.53 -15.20 14.42
C ALA A 133 -2.22 -14.15 13.54
N ALA A 134 -3.21 -14.54 12.72
CA ALA A 134 -3.98 -13.59 11.94
C ALA A 134 -4.81 -12.63 12.82
N SER A 135 -5.35 -13.11 13.95
CA SER A 135 -6.03 -12.25 14.92
C SER A 135 -5.06 -11.27 15.58
N ASP A 136 -3.88 -11.72 15.97
CA ASP A 136 -2.85 -10.87 16.57
C ASP A 136 -2.38 -9.78 15.59
N ILE A 137 -2.20 -10.13 14.31
CA ILE A 137 -1.87 -9.16 13.24
C ILE A 137 -3.00 -8.14 13.07
N ALA A 138 -4.25 -8.59 13.06
CA ALA A 138 -5.41 -7.73 12.92
C ALA A 138 -5.55 -6.76 14.12
N GLU A 139 -5.32 -7.22 15.33
CA GLU A 139 -5.31 -6.38 16.55
C GLU A 139 -4.17 -5.35 16.52
N ALA A 140 -2.97 -5.75 16.09
CA ALA A 140 -1.85 -4.83 15.93
C ALA A 140 -2.15 -3.74 14.88
N TYR A 141 -2.83 -4.12 13.78
CA TYR A 141 -3.25 -3.18 12.76
C TYR A 141 -4.29 -2.16 13.30
N GLU A 142 -5.27 -2.62 14.10
CA GLU A 142 -6.22 -1.72 14.76
C GLU A 142 -5.52 -0.73 15.68
N PHE A 143 -4.59 -1.22 16.49
CA PHE A 143 -3.81 -0.38 17.38
C PHE A 143 -3.02 0.69 16.62
N LEU A 144 -2.41 0.32 15.47
CA LEU A 144 -1.73 1.27 14.60
C LEU A 144 -2.69 2.34 14.06
N VAL A 145 -3.88 1.95 13.59
CA VAL A 145 -4.90 2.88 13.08
C VAL A 145 -5.34 3.87 14.18
N ASP A 146 -5.55 3.38 15.40
CA ASP A 146 -5.91 4.23 16.54
C ASP A 146 -4.79 5.22 16.90
N ALA A 147 -3.53 4.77 16.85
CA ALA A 147 -2.37 5.63 17.08
C ALA A 147 -2.23 6.72 16.02
N ILE A 148 -2.40 6.39 14.74
CA ILE A 148 -2.41 7.36 13.63
C ILE A 148 -3.51 8.40 13.84
N ARG A 149 -4.71 7.97 14.20
CA ARG A 149 -5.85 8.87 14.45
C ARG A 149 -5.65 9.76 15.66
N LYS A 150 -4.94 9.28 16.68
CA LYS A 150 -4.57 10.10 17.84
C LYS A 150 -3.57 11.19 17.45
N ALA A 151 -2.57 10.86 16.64
CA ALA A 151 -1.58 11.82 16.15
C ALA A 151 -2.18 12.83 15.15
N ARG A 152 -3.17 12.41 14.36
CA ARG A 152 -3.82 13.19 13.29
C ARG A 152 -5.35 13.07 13.35
N PRO A 153 -6.02 13.68 14.33
CA PRO A 153 -7.47 13.48 14.58
C PRO A 153 -8.36 13.94 13.42
N ASN A 154 -7.91 14.92 12.62
CA ASN A 154 -8.63 15.47 11.47
C ASN A 154 -8.18 14.88 10.13
N ALA A 155 -7.40 13.81 10.14
CA ALA A 155 -6.95 13.17 8.90
C ALA A 155 -8.08 12.41 8.21
N THR A 156 -8.04 12.43 6.87
CA THR A 156 -8.65 11.40 6.05
C THR A 156 -7.65 10.27 5.91
N LEU A 157 -7.98 9.10 6.45
CA LEU A 157 -7.10 7.92 6.40
C LEU A 157 -7.66 6.92 5.39
N ILE A 158 -6.83 6.47 4.44
CA ILE A 158 -7.17 5.42 3.50
C ILE A 158 -6.43 4.15 3.90
N LEU A 159 -7.18 3.12 4.29
CA LEU A 159 -6.65 1.79 4.58
C LEU A 159 -6.67 0.95 3.32
N ALA A 160 -5.58 0.22 3.08
CA ALA A 160 -5.48 -0.74 2.00
C ALA A 160 -5.62 -2.17 2.55
N THR A 161 -6.41 -3.03 1.88
CA THR A 161 -6.39 -4.46 2.14
C THR A 161 -5.12 -5.09 1.57
N VAL A 162 -4.68 -6.21 2.15
CA VAL A 162 -3.52 -6.97 1.68
C VAL A 162 -3.90 -7.77 0.45
N CYS A 163 -3.09 -7.64 -0.60
CA CYS A 163 -3.28 -8.35 -1.86
C CYS A 163 -2.92 -9.84 -1.74
N ASP A 164 -3.52 -10.64 -2.62
CA ASP A 164 -3.15 -12.05 -2.83
C ASP A 164 -2.44 -12.20 -4.17
N PRO A 165 -1.11 -12.39 -4.17
CA PRO A 165 -0.38 -12.54 -5.42
C PRO A 165 -0.68 -13.86 -6.14
N THR A 166 -1.39 -14.78 -5.50
CA THR A 166 -1.71 -16.10 -6.06
C THR A 166 -3.05 -16.16 -6.79
N ASP A 167 -3.82 -15.06 -6.83
CA ASP A 167 -5.17 -15.01 -7.40
C ASP A 167 -6.13 -16.06 -6.81
N GLY A 168 -6.01 -16.34 -5.53
CA GLY A 168 -6.86 -17.32 -4.83
C GLY A 168 -6.38 -18.76 -4.93
N THR A 169 -5.31 -19.06 -5.68
CA THR A 169 -4.80 -20.43 -5.81
C THR A 169 -3.99 -20.91 -4.60
N GLY A 170 -3.38 -19.98 -3.86
CA GLY A 170 -2.44 -20.28 -2.79
C GLY A 170 -1.06 -20.77 -3.29
N GLU A 171 -0.80 -20.78 -4.59
CA GLU A 171 0.45 -21.25 -5.18
C GLU A 171 1.52 -20.15 -5.13
N LEU A 172 2.22 -20.03 -4.00
CA LEU A 172 3.35 -19.10 -3.84
C LEU A 172 4.65 -19.75 -4.37
N PRO A 173 5.54 -18.97 -5.03
CA PRO A 173 6.85 -19.44 -5.46
C PRO A 173 7.83 -19.49 -4.27
N ILE A 174 7.59 -20.41 -3.33
CA ILE A 174 8.45 -20.60 -2.17
C ILE A 174 9.58 -21.57 -2.55
N PRO A 175 10.86 -21.16 -2.43
CA PRO A 175 11.97 -22.07 -2.65
C PRO A 175 11.90 -23.28 -1.71
N GLU A 176 12.24 -24.48 -2.22
CA GLU A 176 12.29 -25.74 -1.46
C GLU A 176 10.92 -26.21 -0.90
N ASP A 177 9.82 -25.76 -1.49
CA ASP A 177 8.48 -26.13 -1.11
C ASP A 177 8.03 -27.49 -1.68
N ASP A 178 7.06 -28.15 -1.01
CA ASP A 178 6.43 -29.39 -1.47
C ASP A 178 5.36 -29.16 -2.58
N GLY A 179 5.26 -27.95 -3.09
CA GLY A 179 4.33 -27.56 -4.16
C GLY A 179 2.86 -27.48 -3.75
N LYS A 180 2.56 -27.56 -2.45
CA LYS A 180 1.17 -27.46 -1.99
C LYS A 180 0.74 -26.00 -1.82
N PRO A 181 -0.51 -25.68 -2.18
CA PRO A 181 -1.06 -24.36 -1.94
C PRO A 181 -1.03 -23.95 -0.46
N VAL A 182 -0.71 -22.69 -0.17
CA VAL A 182 -0.88 -22.12 1.17
C VAL A 182 -2.36 -21.84 1.44
N ARG A 183 -2.74 -21.82 2.71
CA ARG A 183 -4.11 -21.52 3.12
C ARG A 183 -4.31 -20.02 3.27
N LEU A 184 -5.25 -19.46 2.53
CA LEU A 184 -5.52 -18.02 2.49
C LEU A 184 -6.47 -17.53 3.61
N ASP A 185 -6.93 -18.40 4.50
CA ASP A 185 -7.87 -18.04 5.59
C ASP A 185 -7.34 -16.91 6.49
N ALA A 186 -6.02 -16.92 6.77
CA ALA A 186 -5.38 -15.89 7.59
C ALA A 186 -5.42 -14.51 6.90
N LEU A 187 -5.15 -14.47 5.59
CA LEU A 187 -5.27 -13.26 4.77
C LEU A 187 -6.71 -12.74 4.78
N GLY A 188 -7.69 -13.63 4.60
CA GLY A 188 -9.11 -13.30 4.69
C GLY A 188 -9.47 -12.64 6.01
N THR A 189 -9.00 -13.21 7.14
CA THR A 189 -9.27 -12.69 8.49
C THR A 189 -8.75 -11.26 8.67
N VAL A 190 -7.52 -10.96 8.23
CA VAL A 190 -6.94 -9.61 8.35
C VAL A 190 -7.69 -8.64 7.42
N ASN A 191 -7.97 -9.02 6.18
CA ASN A 191 -8.69 -8.16 5.24
C ASN A 191 -10.12 -7.85 5.68
N GLU A 192 -10.83 -8.80 6.28
CA GLU A 192 -12.16 -8.55 6.87
C GLU A 192 -12.09 -7.52 7.99
N ARG A 193 -11.03 -7.57 8.82
CA ARG A 193 -10.85 -6.60 9.89
C ARG A 193 -10.53 -5.20 9.35
N ILE A 194 -9.69 -5.08 8.35
CA ILE A 194 -9.39 -3.80 7.67
C ILE A 194 -10.67 -3.20 7.09
N ARG A 195 -11.52 -4.00 6.43
CA ARG A 195 -12.82 -3.56 5.90
C ARG A 195 -13.76 -3.09 7.02
N ALA A 196 -13.83 -3.83 8.11
CA ALA A 196 -14.65 -3.48 9.26
C ALA A 196 -14.20 -2.15 9.91
N LEU A 197 -12.90 -1.95 10.08
CA LEU A 197 -12.33 -0.69 10.57
C LEU A 197 -12.70 0.49 9.66
N ALA A 198 -12.55 0.33 8.35
CA ALA A 198 -12.89 1.40 7.41
C ALA A 198 -14.39 1.72 7.42
N ALA A 199 -15.25 0.71 7.55
CA ALA A 199 -16.69 0.89 7.61
C ALA A 199 -17.18 1.50 8.93
N GLY A 200 -16.50 1.17 10.04
CA GLY A 200 -16.93 1.57 11.40
C GLY A 200 -16.31 2.88 11.90
N THR A 201 -15.32 3.44 11.20
CA THR A 201 -14.51 4.54 11.73
C THR A 201 -14.71 5.83 10.91
N PRO A 202 -15.27 6.89 11.47
CA PRO A 202 -15.42 8.17 10.76
C PRO A 202 -14.08 8.71 10.27
N GLY A 203 -14.04 9.23 9.03
CA GLY A 203 -12.81 9.77 8.42
C GLY A 203 -11.86 8.70 7.85
N VAL A 204 -12.17 7.43 8.05
CA VAL A 204 -11.44 6.30 7.45
C VAL A 204 -12.15 5.84 6.17
N ARG A 205 -11.38 5.49 5.17
CA ARG A 205 -11.83 5.03 3.86
C ARG A 205 -11.12 3.73 3.49
N LEU A 206 -11.72 2.96 2.60
CA LEU A 206 -11.17 1.68 2.14
C LEU A 206 -10.70 1.79 0.69
N ALA A 207 -9.48 1.34 0.45
CA ALA A 207 -8.98 0.90 -0.85
C ALA A 207 -8.90 -0.64 -0.82
N ASP A 208 -9.89 -1.32 -1.37
CA ASP A 208 -9.91 -2.79 -1.36
C ASP A 208 -8.99 -3.34 -2.45
N LEU A 209 -7.68 -3.28 -2.18
CA LEU A 209 -6.66 -3.76 -3.11
C LEU A 209 -6.74 -5.26 -3.33
N TYR A 210 -7.16 -6.03 -2.32
CA TYR A 210 -7.34 -7.48 -2.47
C TYR A 210 -8.26 -7.82 -3.64
N VAL A 211 -9.44 -7.22 -3.67
CA VAL A 211 -10.41 -7.49 -4.74
C VAL A 211 -9.93 -6.93 -6.08
N HIS A 212 -9.31 -5.75 -6.06
CA HIS A 212 -8.86 -5.08 -7.28
C HIS A 212 -7.71 -5.79 -7.99
N PHE A 213 -6.81 -6.43 -7.23
CA PHE A 213 -5.64 -7.13 -7.76
C PHE A 213 -5.91 -8.57 -8.20
N LEU A 214 -7.06 -9.18 -7.86
CA LEU A 214 -7.40 -10.52 -8.32
C LEU A 214 -7.48 -10.58 -9.85
N GLY A 215 -6.82 -11.59 -10.42
CA GLY A 215 -6.67 -11.75 -11.86
C GLY A 215 -5.45 -11.03 -12.46
N HIS A 216 -4.61 -10.42 -11.61
CA HIS A 216 -3.36 -9.76 -12.00
C HIS A 216 -2.14 -10.28 -11.24
N GLY A 217 -2.25 -11.45 -10.62
CA GLY A 217 -1.19 -12.12 -9.87
C GLY A 217 -0.42 -13.15 -10.69
N LEU A 218 0.07 -14.17 -9.99
CA LEU A 218 0.96 -15.18 -10.55
C LEU A 218 0.26 -16.17 -11.50
N SER A 219 -1.07 -16.27 -11.42
CA SER A 219 -1.89 -17.17 -12.25
C SER A 219 -1.99 -16.73 -13.71
N VAL A 220 -1.67 -15.47 -14.03
CA VAL A 220 -1.77 -14.92 -15.39
C VAL A 220 -0.41 -14.74 -16.05
N GLU A 221 -0.40 -14.54 -17.39
CA GLU A 221 0.81 -14.22 -18.12
C GLU A 221 1.49 -12.95 -17.59
N GLU A 222 2.83 -12.93 -17.57
CA GLU A 222 3.63 -11.84 -17.00
C GLU A 222 3.19 -10.43 -17.46
N LYS A 223 2.83 -10.26 -18.70
CA LYS A 223 2.40 -8.97 -19.27
C LYS A 223 1.09 -8.40 -18.68
N TYR A 224 0.30 -9.22 -17.98
CA TYR A 224 -0.94 -8.81 -17.31
C TYR A 224 -0.80 -8.71 -15.80
N ARG A 225 0.39 -9.05 -15.27
CA ARG A 225 0.65 -9.00 -13.83
C ARG A 225 0.87 -7.56 -13.38
N TRP A 226 0.38 -7.27 -12.20
CA TRP A 226 0.63 -6.01 -11.50
C TRP A 226 1.73 -6.14 -10.45
N TYR A 227 2.38 -7.28 -10.40
CA TYR A 227 3.51 -7.59 -9.52
C TYR A 227 4.82 -7.60 -10.29
N TRP A 228 5.89 -7.19 -9.60
CA TRP A 228 7.20 -7.17 -10.21
C TRP A 228 7.74 -8.59 -10.43
N ARG A 229 8.23 -8.90 -11.62
CA ARG A 229 8.68 -10.24 -11.98
C ARG A 229 9.82 -10.81 -11.11
N ARG A 230 10.65 -9.92 -10.47
CA ARG A 230 11.76 -10.30 -9.60
C ARG A 230 11.37 -10.38 -8.13
N SER A 231 10.28 -9.77 -7.76
CA SER A 231 9.67 -9.87 -6.44
C SER A 231 8.15 -9.97 -6.61
N PRO A 232 7.61 -11.19 -6.73
CA PRO A 232 6.19 -11.40 -7.02
C PRO A 232 5.26 -10.99 -5.87
N LEU A 233 5.80 -10.41 -4.82
CA LEU A 233 5.07 -9.87 -3.68
C LEU A 233 4.96 -8.35 -3.71
N ASP A 234 5.74 -7.69 -4.57
CA ASP A 234 5.80 -6.24 -4.68
C ASP A 234 5.15 -5.76 -5.98
N PRO A 235 4.52 -4.58 -6.00
CA PRO A 235 3.90 -4.07 -7.21
C PRO A 235 4.96 -3.65 -8.24
N ASN A 236 4.66 -3.87 -9.52
CA ASN A 236 5.36 -3.23 -10.62
C ASN A 236 4.79 -1.81 -10.86
N ALA A 237 5.25 -1.12 -11.89
CA ALA A 237 4.79 0.23 -12.18
C ALA A 237 3.29 0.31 -12.52
N GLU A 238 2.73 -0.72 -13.19
CA GLU A 238 1.29 -0.83 -13.45
C GLU A 238 0.52 -1.02 -12.15
N GLY A 239 0.95 -1.97 -11.29
CA GLY A 239 0.36 -2.20 -9.99
C GLY A 239 0.39 -0.96 -9.09
N ALA A 240 1.49 -0.21 -9.09
CA ALA A 240 1.58 1.05 -8.36
C ALA A 240 0.56 2.08 -8.88
N SER A 241 0.37 2.17 -10.20
CA SER A 241 -0.66 3.03 -10.80
C SER A 241 -2.08 2.59 -10.41
N GLU A 242 -2.34 1.29 -10.31
CA GLU A 242 -3.64 0.76 -9.92
C GLU A 242 -3.92 0.93 -8.41
N ILE A 243 -2.89 0.87 -7.56
CA ILE A 243 -3.02 1.25 -6.14
C ILE A 243 -3.43 2.73 -6.04
N ARG A 244 -2.74 3.62 -6.76
CA ARG A 244 -3.11 5.04 -6.84
C ARG A 244 -4.55 5.23 -7.33
N ARG A 245 -5.02 4.47 -8.33
CA ARG A 245 -6.41 4.50 -8.81
C ARG A 245 -7.39 4.23 -7.67
N MET A 246 -7.15 3.17 -6.89
CA MET A 246 -8.00 2.81 -5.76
C MET A 246 -8.05 3.88 -4.67
N TRP A 247 -6.93 4.58 -4.44
CA TRP A 247 -6.91 5.71 -3.50
C TRP A 247 -7.69 6.92 -4.02
N LEU A 248 -7.57 7.24 -5.31
CA LEU A 248 -8.38 8.30 -5.94
C LEU A 248 -9.87 7.96 -5.86
N ASP A 249 -10.24 6.74 -6.18
CA ASP A 249 -11.63 6.27 -6.09
C ASP A 249 -12.16 6.34 -4.65
N ALA A 250 -11.32 5.97 -3.66
CA ALA A 250 -11.68 6.11 -2.26
C ALA A 250 -11.87 7.58 -1.85
N LEU A 251 -11.12 8.52 -2.42
CA LEU A 251 -11.27 9.97 -2.17
C LEU A 251 -12.51 10.56 -2.85
N GLU A 252 -12.95 10.03 -3.96
CA GLU A 252 -14.09 10.52 -4.74
C GLU A 252 -15.44 10.01 -4.22
N ARG A 253 -15.47 8.84 -3.56
CA ARG A 253 -16.68 8.32 -2.93
C ARG A 253 -17.16 9.30 -1.85
N ALA A 254 -18.48 9.54 -1.82
CA ALA A 254 -19.09 10.29 -0.71
C ALA A 254 -18.83 9.56 0.62
N PRO A 255 -18.65 10.31 1.74
CA PRO A 255 -18.48 9.72 3.06
C PRO A 255 -19.75 8.98 3.52
#